data_83da00b48df5fb3b2bba1c4be2336643
#
_entry.id   83da00b48df5fb3b2bba1c4be2336643
#
_cell.length_a   1.000
_cell.length_b   1.000
_cell.length_c   1.000
_cell.angle_alpha   90.00
_cell.angle_beta   90.00
_cell.angle_gamma   90.00
#
_symmetry.space_group_name_H-M   'P 1'
#
loop_
_entity.id
_entity.type
_entity.pdbx_description
1 polymer ?
#
loop_
_entity_poly.entity_id
_entity_poly.type
_entity_poly.pdbx_seq_one_letter_code
_entity_poly.pdbx_strand_id
1 'polypeptide(L)'
;MVFNRKYFKLCFIIYMFINTLALGYLGIEINYLFIPLLIWAVVIIIHDIYKKEFRLTKNYSILMIIQGLILLLATIVNEYSDLNSYVIAIMQLVIYLVIFNNPLSMTKEQIGQEVKVITVLVNILVGVASTISIGMYLAHFSSLANGWKLGVSAGRLSGIYFNSNPAAFLACMTIVLA
;
A
#
# COMPACT_ATOMS: atom_id res chain seq x y z
N MET A 1 -0.51 -21.16 7.77
CA MET A 1 -1.10 -19.82 7.62
C MET A 1 -0.04 -18.76 7.27
N VAL A 2 1.13 -18.77 7.92
CA VAL A 2 2.22 -17.80 7.72
C VAL A 2 2.76 -17.76 6.28
N PHE A 3 2.78 -18.89 5.57
CA PHE A 3 3.28 -18.98 4.19
C PHE A 3 2.23 -18.65 3.12
N ASN A 4 1.04 -18.18 3.50
CA ASN A 4 -0.02 -17.89 2.55
C ASN A 4 0.11 -16.45 2.05
N ARG A 5 0.59 -16.28 0.80
CA ARG A 5 0.75 -14.99 0.13
C ARG A 5 -0.53 -14.18 0.05
N LYS A 6 -1.69 -14.83 -0.12
CA LYS A 6 -2.98 -14.15 -0.19
C LYS A 6 -3.23 -13.33 1.07
N TYR A 7 -3.03 -13.90 2.26
CA TYR A 7 -3.22 -13.17 3.51
C TYR A 7 -2.20 -12.04 3.67
N PHE A 8 -0.94 -12.28 3.27
CA PHE A 8 0.06 -11.22 3.26
C PHE A 8 -0.37 -10.04 2.40
N LYS A 9 -0.80 -10.30 1.14
CA LYS A 9 -1.26 -9.24 0.22
C LYS A 9 -2.44 -8.47 0.79
N LEU A 10 -3.43 -9.16 1.39
CA LEU A 10 -4.58 -8.51 2.03
C LEU A 10 -4.14 -7.62 3.20
N CYS A 11 -3.30 -8.12 4.10
CA CYS A 11 -2.77 -7.35 5.23
C CYS A 11 -1.97 -6.13 4.74
N PHE A 12 -1.14 -6.30 3.70
CA PHE A 12 -0.37 -5.20 3.13
C PHE A 12 -1.27 -4.12 2.52
N ILE A 13 -2.32 -4.51 1.80
CA ILE A 13 -3.29 -3.56 1.22
C ILE A 13 -4.02 -2.79 2.32
N ILE A 14 -4.45 -3.48 3.37
CA ILE A 14 -5.06 -2.84 4.54
C ILE A 14 -4.08 -1.85 5.18
N TYR A 15 -2.83 -2.27 5.40
CA TYR A 15 -1.79 -1.39 5.92
C TYR A 15 -1.58 -0.15 5.05
N MET A 16 -1.44 -0.32 3.74
CA MET A 16 -1.27 0.80 2.80
C MET A 16 -2.48 1.73 2.81
N PHE A 17 -3.70 1.18 2.87
CA PHE A 17 -4.92 1.98 2.97
C PHE A 17 -4.95 2.78 4.27
N ILE A 18 -4.67 2.15 5.41
CA ILE A 18 -4.65 2.80 6.72
C ILE A 18 -3.62 3.94 6.75
N ASN A 19 -2.47 3.79 6.09
CA ASN A 19 -1.47 4.86 5.96
C ASN A 19 -1.96 6.07 5.15
N THR A 20 -3.03 5.94 4.36
CA THR A 20 -3.63 7.09 3.67
C THR A 20 -4.61 7.87 4.55
N LEU A 21 -4.99 7.32 5.69
CA LEU A 21 -5.90 7.96 6.63
C LEU A 21 -5.16 8.94 7.54
N ALA A 22 -5.84 9.96 7.99
CA ALA A 22 -5.29 10.96 8.91
C ALA A 22 -5.26 10.45 10.37
N LEU A 23 -4.69 9.27 10.61
CA LEU A 23 -4.65 8.65 11.95
C LEU A 23 -3.77 9.41 12.95
N GLY A 24 -2.83 10.21 12.47
CA GLY A 24 -2.09 11.14 13.31
C GLY A 24 -2.99 12.15 14.02
N TYR A 25 -4.20 12.41 13.50
CA TYR A 25 -5.22 13.18 14.19
C TYR A 25 -5.60 12.56 15.55
N LEU A 26 -5.64 11.22 15.62
CA LEU A 26 -5.90 10.47 16.85
C LEU A 26 -4.63 10.14 17.65
N GLY A 27 -3.46 10.65 17.24
CA GLY A 27 -2.19 10.30 17.86
C GLY A 27 -1.73 8.86 17.59
N ILE A 28 -2.26 8.22 16.56
CA ILE A 28 -1.93 6.82 16.21
C ILE A 28 -0.81 6.80 15.18
N GLU A 29 0.34 6.23 15.53
CA GLU A 29 1.46 5.99 14.64
C GLU A 29 1.47 4.54 14.16
N ILE A 30 1.34 4.32 12.84
CA ILE A 30 1.23 2.99 12.24
C ILE A 30 2.55 2.53 11.62
N ASN A 31 3.53 3.40 11.52
CA ASN A 31 4.81 3.10 10.86
C ASN A 31 5.48 1.83 11.40
N TYR A 32 5.28 1.51 12.67
CA TYR A 32 5.82 0.30 13.30
C TYR A 32 5.26 -1.00 12.71
N LEU A 33 4.06 -0.98 12.10
CA LEU A 33 3.48 -2.18 11.46
C LEU A 33 4.19 -2.59 10.17
N PHE A 34 5.03 -1.71 9.62
CA PHE A 34 5.82 -2.02 8.44
C PHE A 34 6.87 -3.11 8.71
N ILE A 35 7.48 -3.11 9.89
CA ILE A 35 8.53 -4.07 10.26
C ILE A 35 8.00 -5.51 10.30
N PRO A 36 6.91 -5.84 10.99
CA PRO A 36 6.31 -7.18 10.94
C PRO A 36 5.93 -7.63 9.51
N LEU A 37 5.42 -6.72 8.68
CA LEU A 37 5.10 -7.02 7.29
C LEU A 37 6.36 -7.33 6.47
N LEU A 38 7.43 -6.60 6.68
CA LEU A 38 8.71 -6.88 6.04
C LEU A 38 9.27 -8.25 6.43
N ILE A 39 9.28 -8.56 7.74
CA ILE A 39 9.71 -9.87 8.24
C ILE A 39 8.87 -10.98 7.60
N TRP A 40 7.57 -10.79 7.52
CA TRP A 40 6.66 -11.75 6.88
C TRP A 40 6.96 -11.93 5.40
N ALA A 41 7.24 -10.85 4.66
CA ALA A 41 7.66 -10.90 3.25
C ALA A 41 8.94 -11.72 3.06
N VAL A 42 9.97 -11.47 3.89
CA VAL A 42 11.23 -12.21 3.85
C VAL A 42 11.02 -13.71 4.11
N VAL A 43 10.21 -14.06 5.11
CA VAL A 43 9.88 -15.46 5.42
C VAL A 43 9.20 -16.16 4.24
N ILE A 44 8.27 -15.48 3.55
CA ILE A 44 7.62 -16.02 2.34
C ILE A 44 8.67 -16.26 1.23
N ILE A 45 9.55 -15.30 0.98
CA ILE A 45 10.59 -15.42 -0.05
C ILE A 45 11.52 -16.59 0.23
N ILE A 46 12.00 -16.72 1.47
CA ILE A 46 12.87 -17.84 1.89
C ILE A 46 12.17 -19.18 1.69
N HIS A 47 10.89 -19.28 2.10
CA HIS A 47 10.10 -20.48 1.92
C HIS A 47 9.94 -20.86 0.44
N ASP A 48 9.69 -19.88 -0.43
CA ASP A 48 9.52 -20.14 -1.87
C ASP A 48 10.84 -20.53 -2.56
N ILE A 49 11.96 -19.94 -2.11
CA ILE A 49 13.29 -20.36 -2.58
C ILE A 49 13.55 -21.82 -2.14
N TYR A 50 13.27 -22.14 -0.89
CA TYR A 50 13.44 -23.52 -0.36
C TYR A 50 12.61 -24.54 -1.14
N LYS A 51 11.37 -24.19 -1.48
CA LYS A 51 10.47 -25.04 -2.28
C LYS A 51 10.73 -25.01 -3.78
N LYS A 52 11.70 -24.23 -4.25
CA LYS A 52 11.98 -24.00 -5.68
C LYS A 52 10.77 -23.46 -6.45
N GLU A 53 9.87 -22.77 -5.77
CA GLU A 53 8.68 -22.13 -6.35
C GLU A 53 8.92 -20.67 -6.70
N PHE A 54 10.05 -20.10 -6.28
CA PHE A 54 10.44 -18.72 -6.57
C PHE A 54 10.88 -18.59 -8.02
N ARG A 55 10.15 -17.78 -8.80
CA ARG A 55 10.49 -17.50 -10.19
C ARG A 55 10.30 -16.02 -10.50
N LEU A 56 11.37 -15.37 -10.87
CA LEU A 56 11.32 -14.03 -11.45
C LEU A 56 11.10 -14.16 -12.97
N THR A 57 9.97 -13.65 -13.46
CA THR A 57 9.78 -13.52 -14.92
C THR A 57 10.68 -12.40 -15.44
N LYS A 58 11.17 -12.54 -16.70
CA LYS A 58 12.06 -11.54 -17.31
C LYS A 58 11.46 -10.12 -17.26
N ASN A 59 10.19 -9.97 -17.60
CA ASN A 59 9.52 -8.67 -17.61
C ASN A 59 9.43 -8.06 -16.21
N TYR A 60 9.16 -8.90 -15.20
CA TYR A 60 9.10 -8.44 -13.83
C TYR A 60 10.49 -8.03 -13.30
N SER A 61 11.53 -8.80 -13.63
CA SER A 61 12.92 -8.45 -13.26
C SER A 61 13.34 -7.10 -13.87
N ILE A 62 12.98 -6.84 -15.12
CA ILE A 62 13.28 -5.56 -15.78
C ILE A 62 12.54 -4.42 -15.07
N LEU A 63 11.26 -4.60 -14.76
CA LEU A 63 10.45 -3.59 -14.05
C LEU A 63 11.03 -3.27 -12.67
N MET A 64 11.46 -4.30 -11.91
CA MET A 64 12.09 -4.14 -10.61
C MET A 64 13.42 -3.40 -10.69
N ILE A 65 14.24 -3.69 -11.71
CA ILE A 65 15.51 -3.00 -11.94
C ILE A 65 15.25 -1.52 -12.26
N ILE A 66 14.33 -1.24 -13.18
CA ILE A 66 13.97 0.14 -13.54
C ILE A 66 13.47 0.90 -12.32
N GLN A 67 12.55 0.32 -11.55
CA GLN A 67 12.03 0.94 -10.33
C GLN A 67 13.12 1.15 -9.29
N GLY A 68 14.01 0.18 -9.09
CA GLY A 68 15.17 0.31 -8.22
C GLY A 68 16.09 1.44 -8.62
N LEU A 69 16.39 1.57 -9.92
CA LEU A 69 17.22 2.67 -10.47
C LEU A 69 16.55 4.02 -10.27
N ILE A 70 15.23 4.14 -10.53
CA ILE A 70 14.48 5.38 -10.31
C ILE A 70 14.52 5.79 -8.85
N LEU A 71 14.28 4.85 -7.92
CA LEU A 71 14.36 5.11 -6.49
C LEU A 71 15.77 5.55 -6.06
N LEU A 72 16.79 4.88 -6.58
CA LEU A 72 18.20 5.19 -6.29
C LEU A 72 18.57 6.59 -6.82
N LEU A 73 18.18 6.92 -8.04
CA LEU A 73 18.39 8.25 -8.61
C LEU A 73 17.63 9.33 -7.83
N ALA A 74 16.36 9.06 -7.47
CA ALA A 74 15.57 10.00 -6.69
C ALA A 74 16.19 10.28 -5.32
N THR A 75 16.76 9.26 -4.65
CA THR A 75 17.46 9.44 -3.38
C THR A 75 18.79 10.16 -3.52
N ILE A 76 19.55 9.94 -4.61
CA ILE A 76 20.82 10.65 -4.85
C ILE A 76 20.56 12.14 -5.15
N VAL A 77 19.53 12.44 -5.94
CA VAL A 77 19.20 13.83 -6.34
C VAL A 77 18.53 14.61 -5.21
N ASN A 78 17.84 13.93 -4.29
CA ASN A 78 17.15 14.58 -3.18
C ASN A 78 18.16 14.92 -2.07
N GLU A 79 18.45 16.20 -1.91
CA GLU A 79 19.37 16.74 -0.88
C GLU A 79 18.95 16.40 0.57
N TYR A 80 17.67 16.06 0.78
CA TYR A 80 17.12 15.68 2.09
C TYR A 80 17.07 14.16 2.30
N SER A 81 17.65 13.36 1.39
CA SER A 81 17.68 11.90 1.56
C SER A 81 18.68 11.52 2.66
N ASP A 82 18.18 10.80 3.63
CA ASP A 82 18.98 10.17 4.68
C ASP A 82 19.16 8.67 4.44
N LEU A 83 19.97 8.01 5.25
CA LEU A 83 20.19 6.57 5.20
C LEU A 83 18.87 5.79 5.31
N ASN A 84 17.92 6.29 6.11
CA ASN A 84 16.64 5.66 6.32
C ASN A 84 15.82 5.60 5.01
N SER A 85 15.89 6.62 4.16
CA SER A 85 15.22 6.65 2.86
C SER A 85 15.69 5.51 1.94
N TYR A 86 16.99 5.21 1.91
CA TYR A 86 17.53 4.08 1.15
C TYR A 86 17.07 2.74 1.71
N VAL A 87 17.09 2.59 3.03
CA VAL A 87 16.62 1.38 3.70
C VAL A 87 15.14 1.14 3.39
N ILE A 88 14.30 2.15 3.49
CA ILE A 88 12.87 2.06 3.17
C ILE A 88 12.66 1.67 1.70
N ALA A 89 13.41 2.26 0.76
CA ALA A 89 13.33 1.93 -0.66
C ALA A 89 13.66 0.45 -0.92
N ILE A 90 14.74 -0.08 -0.33
CA ILE A 90 15.10 -1.50 -0.43
C ILE A 90 14.02 -2.39 0.19
N MET A 91 13.51 -2.04 1.34
CA MET A 91 12.43 -2.77 2.02
C MET A 91 11.16 -2.82 1.18
N GLN A 92 10.79 -1.74 0.50
CA GLN A 92 9.65 -1.72 -0.43
C GLN A 92 9.86 -2.69 -1.60
N LEU A 93 11.08 -2.75 -2.17
CA LEU A 93 11.38 -3.72 -3.23
C LEU A 93 11.19 -5.17 -2.77
N VAL A 94 11.61 -5.50 -1.54
CA VAL A 94 11.40 -6.85 -0.96
C VAL A 94 9.90 -7.17 -0.84
N ILE A 95 9.10 -6.24 -0.37
CA ILE A 95 7.65 -6.43 -0.27
C ILE A 95 7.02 -6.61 -1.65
N TYR A 96 7.42 -5.80 -2.63
CA TYR A 96 6.92 -5.92 -4.01
C TYR A 96 7.26 -7.26 -4.65
N LEU A 97 8.41 -7.88 -4.31
CA LEU A 97 8.73 -9.24 -4.73
C LEU A 97 7.67 -10.25 -4.29
N VAL A 98 7.09 -10.10 -3.10
CA VAL A 98 6.02 -11.00 -2.63
C VAL A 98 4.68 -10.67 -3.28
N ILE A 99 4.37 -9.38 -3.48
CA ILE A 99 3.08 -8.95 -4.01
C ILE A 99 2.91 -9.35 -5.48
N PHE A 100 3.92 -9.09 -6.30
CA PHE A 100 3.82 -9.26 -7.76
C PHE A 100 4.33 -10.60 -8.26
N ASN A 101 5.11 -11.33 -7.47
CA ASN A 101 5.58 -12.65 -7.85
C ASN A 101 4.59 -13.72 -7.36
N ASN A 102 4.08 -14.54 -8.27
CA ASN A 102 3.21 -15.66 -7.92
C ASN A 102 4.03 -16.97 -7.99
N PRO A 103 3.84 -17.91 -7.05
CA PRO A 103 4.52 -19.20 -7.09
C PRO A 103 4.14 -19.98 -8.35
N LEU A 104 5.07 -20.84 -8.79
CA LEU A 104 4.87 -21.68 -9.99
C LEU A 104 3.65 -22.61 -9.88
N SER A 105 3.34 -23.02 -8.65
CA SER A 105 2.19 -23.91 -8.35
C SER A 105 0.83 -23.23 -8.50
N MET A 106 0.79 -21.89 -8.65
CA MET A 106 -0.46 -21.16 -8.68
C MET A 106 -1.08 -21.15 -10.09
N THR A 107 -2.33 -21.63 -10.18
CA THR A 107 -3.07 -21.63 -11.44
C THR A 107 -3.60 -20.24 -11.82
N LYS A 108 -3.90 -20.02 -13.10
CA LYS A 108 -4.51 -18.75 -13.58
C LYS A 108 -5.84 -18.46 -12.88
N GLU A 109 -6.62 -19.50 -12.59
CA GLU A 109 -7.89 -19.38 -11.90
C GLU A 109 -7.73 -18.92 -10.45
N GLN A 110 -6.75 -19.48 -9.73
CA GLN A 110 -6.41 -19.04 -8.38
C GLN A 110 -5.94 -17.58 -8.34
N ILE A 111 -5.13 -17.16 -9.32
CA ILE A 111 -4.71 -15.76 -9.46
C ILE A 111 -5.93 -14.86 -9.70
N GLY A 112 -6.85 -15.28 -10.59
CA GLY A 112 -8.08 -14.52 -10.87
C GLY A 112 -8.97 -14.37 -9.63
N GLN A 113 -9.12 -15.44 -8.84
CA GLN A 113 -9.87 -15.39 -7.58
C GLN A 113 -9.19 -14.47 -6.55
N GLU A 114 -7.86 -14.51 -6.47
CA GLU A 114 -7.11 -13.63 -5.57
C GLU A 114 -7.28 -12.15 -5.94
N VAL A 115 -7.15 -11.82 -7.24
CA VAL A 115 -7.38 -10.45 -7.75
C VAL A 115 -8.80 -9.99 -7.44
N LYS A 116 -9.81 -10.84 -7.65
CA LYS A 116 -11.20 -10.52 -7.33
C LYS A 116 -11.38 -10.18 -5.85
N VAL A 117 -10.80 -10.97 -4.94
CA VAL A 117 -10.88 -10.70 -3.49
C VAL A 117 -10.20 -9.39 -3.13
N ILE A 118 -9.03 -9.11 -3.71
CA ILE A 118 -8.31 -7.85 -3.51
C ILE A 118 -9.15 -6.66 -3.99
N THR A 119 -9.72 -6.76 -5.20
CA THR A 119 -10.58 -5.71 -5.78
C THR A 119 -11.78 -5.42 -4.88
N VAL A 120 -12.47 -6.46 -4.41
CA VAL A 120 -13.61 -6.29 -3.49
C VAL A 120 -13.18 -5.62 -2.20
N LEU A 121 -12.05 -6.04 -1.61
CA LEU A 121 -11.52 -5.41 -0.39
C LEU A 121 -11.22 -3.93 -0.60
N VAL A 122 -10.51 -3.56 -1.67
CA VAL A 122 -10.19 -2.17 -1.99
C VAL A 122 -11.46 -1.35 -2.16
N ASN A 123 -12.44 -1.85 -2.92
CA ASN A 123 -13.70 -1.16 -3.16
C ASN A 123 -14.49 -0.93 -1.86
N ILE A 124 -14.52 -1.90 -0.94
CA ILE A 124 -15.15 -1.75 0.36
C ILE A 124 -14.43 -0.68 1.20
N LEU A 125 -13.11 -0.76 1.31
CA LEU A 125 -12.33 0.17 2.12
C LEU A 125 -12.47 1.61 1.62
N VAL A 126 -12.31 1.82 0.32
CA VAL A 126 -12.42 3.16 -0.28
C VAL A 126 -13.88 3.64 -0.28
N GLY A 127 -14.85 2.76 -0.53
CA GLY A 127 -16.28 3.09 -0.47
C GLY A 127 -16.69 3.61 0.91
N VAL A 128 -16.30 2.91 1.97
CA VAL A 128 -16.57 3.34 3.36
C VAL A 128 -15.90 4.68 3.66
N ALA A 129 -14.61 4.81 3.32
CA ALA A 129 -13.86 6.04 3.56
C ALA A 129 -14.43 7.23 2.78
N SER A 130 -14.83 7.03 1.53
CA SER A 130 -15.45 8.06 0.69
C SER A 130 -16.81 8.48 1.24
N THR A 131 -17.63 7.54 1.71
CA THR A 131 -18.94 7.83 2.31
C THR A 131 -18.78 8.70 3.56
N ILE A 132 -17.83 8.35 4.45
CA ILE A 132 -17.54 9.16 5.64
C ILE A 132 -17.04 10.56 5.23
N SER A 133 -16.16 10.65 4.23
CA SER A 133 -15.63 11.92 3.74
C SER A 133 -16.70 12.82 3.15
N ILE A 134 -17.65 12.25 2.40
CA ILE A 134 -18.82 12.99 1.87
C ILE A 134 -19.72 13.48 3.04
N GLY A 135 -19.95 12.64 4.04
CA GLY A 135 -20.67 13.04 5.24
C GLY A 135 -20.02 14.22 5.95
N MET A 136 -18.69 14.19 6.10
CA MET A 136 -17.95 15.33 6.67
C MET A 136 -18.09 16.60 5.81
N TYR A 137 -18.10 16.49 4.49
CA TYR A 137 -18.31 17.61 3.60
C TYR A 137 -19.69 18.23 3.75
N LEU A 138 -20.73 17.40 3.74
CA LEU A 138 -22.11 17.85 3.88
C LEU A 138 -22.39 18.47 5.26
N ALA A 139 -21.73 18.00 6.29
CA ALA A 139 -21.79 18.55 7.64
C ALA A 139 -20.90 19.80 7.84
N HIS A 140 -20.19 20.26 6.80
CA HIS A 140 -19.20 21.35 6.88
C HIS A 140 -18.16 21.09 7.98
N PHE A 141 -17.86 19.81 8.26
CA PHE A 141 -16.93 19.41 9.31
C PHE A 141 -15.49 19.77 8.92
N SER A 142 -14.82 20.50 9.79
CA SER A 142 -13.39 20.78 9.70
C SER A 142 -12.80 20.79 11.10
N SER A 143 -11.80 19.97 11.34
CA SER A 143 -11.15 19.89 12.64
C SER A 143 -9.64 19.72 12.48
N LEU A 144 -8.87 20.21 13.46
CA LEU A 144 -7.43 20.13 13.53
C LEU A 144 -7.03 19.57 14.89
N ALA A 145 -6.27 18.47 14.90
CA ALA A 145 -5.63 17.94 16.11
C ALA A 145 -4.27 17.32 15.74
N ASN A 146 -3.30 17.45 16.64
CA ASN A 146 -1.94 16.91 16.48
C ASN A 146 -1.27 17.32 15.14
N GLY A 147 -1.57 18.51 14.62
CA GLY A 147 -1.08 18.99 13.32
C GLY A 147 -1.79 18.40 12.10
N TRP A 148 -2.77 17.51 12.28
CA TRP A 148 -3.53 16.85 11.22
C TRP A 148 -4.91 17.50 11.05
N LYS A 149 -5.31 17.71 9.78
CA LYS A 149 -6.64 18.24 9.43
C LYS A 149 -7.54 17.13 8.92
N LEU A 150 -8.78 17.11 9.41
CA LEU A 150 -9.87 16.27 8.89
C LEU A 150 -10.94 17.14 8.24
N GLY A 151 -11.65 16.58 7.26
CA GLY A 151 -12.78 17.23 6.60
C GLY A 151 -12.36 18.13 5.44
N VAL A 152 -12.80 19.40 5.45
CA VAL A 152 -12.50 20.38 4.40
C VAL A 152 -11.33 21.26 4.80
N SER A 153 -10.31 21.36 3.94
CA SER A 153 -9.15 22.21 4.17
C SER A 153 -8.82 23.01 2.92
N ALA A 154 -8.69 24.33 3.05
CA ALA A 154 -8.38 25.26 1.96
C ALA A 154 -9.28 25.06 0.71
N GLY A 155 -10.57 24.84 0.91
CA GLY A 155 -11.55 24.60 -0.16
C GLY A 155 -11.45 23.19 -0.81
N ARG A 156 -10.60 22.30 -0.31
CA ARG A 156 -10.46 20.93 -0.80
C ARG A 156 -10.97 19.94 0.21
N LEU A 157 -11.67 18.90 -0.27
CA LEU A 157 -12.13 17.80 0.55
C LEU A 157 -10.98 16.81 0.76
N SER A 158 -10.49 16.71 1.99
CA SER A 158 -9.59 15.63 2.43
C SER A 158 -10.38 14.50 3.09
N GLY A 159 -11.50 14.82 3.73
CA GLY A 159 -12.31 13.87 4.47
C GLY A 159 -11.53 13.25 5.63
N ILE A 160 -11.46 11.93 5.66
CA ILE A 160 -10.68 11.16 6.66
C ILE A 160 -9.24 10.88 6.19
N TYR A 161 -8.87 11.26 4.98
CA TYR A 161 -7.51 11.08 4.45
C TYR A 161 -6.57 12.18 4.95
N PHE A 162 -5.26 11.89 4.98
CA PHE A 162 -4.28 12.88 5.43
C PHE A 162 -4.16 14.11 4.50
N ASN A 163 -4.56 13.97 3.20
CA ASN A 163 -4.75 15.10 2.28
C ASN A 163 -5.70 14.69 1.13
N SER A 164 -6.03 15.65 0.25
CA SER A 164 -6.96 15.43 -0.86
C SER A 164 -6.41 14.56 -2.00
N ASN A 165 -5.09 14.44 -2.16
CA ASN A 165 -4.50 13.69 -3.26
C ASN A 165 -4.71 12.18 -3.15
N PRO A 166 -4.42 11.52 -2.00
CA PRO A 166 -4.79 10.12 -1.79
C PRO A 166 -6.29 9.85 -1.95
N ALA A 167 -7.16 10.76 -1.48
CA ALA A 167 -8.60 10.62 -1.63
C ALA A 167 -9.00 10.54 -3.12
N ALA A 168 -8.51 11.47 -3.94
CA ALA A 168 -8.77 11.51 -5.38
C ALA A 168 -8.20 10.29 -6.10
N PHE A 169 -6.95 9.91 -5.80
CA PHE A 169 -6.30 8.75 -6.40
C PHE A 169 -7.06 7.46 -6.12
N LEU A 170 -7.44 7.20 -4.86
CA LEU A 170 -8.17 6.00 -4.47
C LEU A 170 -9.59 5.97 -5.07
N ALA A 171 -10.27 7.12 -5.16
CA ALA A 171 -11.56 7.20 -5.84
C ALA A 171 -11.45 6.85 -7.33
N CYS A 172 -10.43 7.36 -8.03
CA CYS A 172 -10.17 6.99 -9.42
C CYS A 172 -9.85 5.49 -9.57
N MET A 173 -9.02 4.93 -8.69
CA MET A 173 -8.68 3.51 -8.71
C MET A 173 -9.91 2.62 -8.54
N THR A 174 -10.85 2.98 -7.66
CA THR A 174 -12.09 2.19 -7.48
C THR A 174 -12.99 2.22 -8.71
N ILE A 175 -13.07 3.35 -9.41
CA ILE A 175 -13.83 3.43 -10.68
C ILE A 175 -13.24 2.52 -11.75
N VAL A 176 -11.90 2.45 -11.83
CA VAL A 176 -11.23 1.58 -12.82
C VAL A 176 -11.36 0.10 -12.47
N LEU A 177 -11.46 -0.24 -11.18
CA LEU A 177 -11.57 -1.62 -10.69
C LEU A 177 -13.01 -2.14 -10.61
N ALA A 178 -14.02 -1.27 -10.71
CA ALA A 178 -15.43 -1.63 -10.69
C ALA A 178 -15.91 -2.20 -12.02
#